data_61ad24442d21319938e209003d97a2a7
#
_entry.id   61ad24442d21319938e209003d97a2a7
#
_cell.length_a   1.000
_cell.length_b   1.000
_cell.length_c   1.000
_cell.angle_alpha   90.00
_cell.angle_beta   90.00
_cell.angle_gamma   90.00
#
_symmetry.space_group_name_H-M   'P 1'
#
loop_
_entity.id
_entity.type
_entity.pdbx_description
1 polymer ?
#
loop_
_entity_poly.entity_id
_entity_poly.type
_entity_poly.pdbx_seq_one_letter_code
_entity_poly.pdbx_strand_id
1 'polypeptide(L)'
;MEMLEQICGMETGDKDKIYTDLIESFQKGNIVLYGAGGIGYITSCILKEKACNICCFVDDNKTKQGTYINGIKVKALEELGRDAGYIILICLPNPMDVYHRLISLGYKRVQYFPVMMWEKNFYNISLLKENRDKIDAVYGLLADSLSKSVFGDILRHRFTMDFSIFDNIISQKQYFPSDIFALNDRECFVDGGVYNGETIADFVDSVHNKFDYIYGFEPDKQNFSNLTKRVAYMDCDHLKLFNAGLYSKTGEISFDSHGNSASAISVTGRYKISLVRLDDVVGEHKPTYIKLDIEGAEKEALYGMQNTIAEYHPKLAISIYHKAADLWELPLLIRTLPASYNIYIRHYANGLHETVCYAI
;
A
#
# COMPACT_ATOMS: atom_id res chain seq x y z
N MET A 1 18.70 23.69 4.24
CA MET A 1 19.16 22.46 4.94
C MET A 1 18.28 21.35 4.49
N GLU A 2 18.89 20.35 3.95
CA GLU A 2 18.21 19.29 3.24
C GLU A 2 17.37 18.48 4.22
N MET A 3 16.18 18.05 3.79
CA MET A 3 15.17 17.42 4.63
C MET A 3 15.70 16.16 5.33
N LEU A 4 16.48 15.34 4.61
CA LEU A 4 17.10 14.15 5.20
C LEU A 4 18.12 14.47 6.29
N GLU A 5 18.82 15.62 6.26
CA GLU A 5 19.69 16.03 7.36
C GLU A 5 18.91 16.38 8.63
N GLN A 6 17.74 16.98 8.48
CA GLN A 6 16.85 17.23 9.63
C GLN A 6 16.32 15.92 10.22
N ILE A 7 16.02 14.92 9.37
CA ILE A 7 15.56 13.59 9.80
C ILE A 7 16.73 12.74 10.32
N CYS A 8 17.89 12.76 9.65
CA CYS A 8 19.10 12.02 10.04
C CYS A 8 19.90 12.64 11.18
N GLY A 9 19.70 13.93 11.51
CA GLY A 9 20.28 14.58 12.69
C GLY A 9 19.70 14.07 14.02
N MET A 10 18.64 13.27 13.99
CA MET A 10 18.29 12.36 15.07
C MET A 10 19.29 11.21 15.01
N GLU A 11 19.99 10.93 16.11
CA GLU A 11 21.02 9.90 16.21
C GLU A 11 20.55 8.62 15.49
N THR A 12 21.04 8.43 14.27
CA THR A 12 20.81 7.21 13.50
C THR A 12 21.73 6.16 14.11
N GLY A 13 21.23 5.40 15.08
CA GLY A 13 21.87 4.16 15.42
C GLY A 13 22.10 3.34 14.15
N ASP A 14 23.21 2.64 14.07
CA ASP A 14 23.50 1.70 12.98
C ASP A 14 22.29 0.78 12.79
N LYS A 15 21.66 0.80 11.62
CA LYS A 15 20.37 0.18 11.40
C LYS A 15 20.42 -1.33 11.27
N ASP A 16 21.52 -1.86 10.76
CA ASP A 16 21.78 -3.28 10.85
C ASP A 16 21.86 -3.67 12.33
N LYS A 17 22.30 -2.75 13.17
CA LYS A 17 22.29 -2.89 14.64
C LYS A 17 20.86 -2.85 15.21
N ILE A 18 20.01 -1.91 14.81
CA ILE A 18 18.61 -1.85 15.31
C ILE A 18 17.87 -3.14 14.96
N TYR A 19 18.00 -3.64 13.73
CA TYR A 19 17.38 -4.90 13.35
C TYR A 19 18.00 -6.08 14.08
N THR A 20 19.32 -6.13 14.16
CA THR A 20 20.04 -7.18 14.87
C THR A 20 19.65 -7.17 16.36
N ASP A 21 19.65 -6.00 17.01
CA ASP A 21 19.24 -5.84 18.41
C ASP A 21 17.78 -6.25 18.60
N LEU A 22 16.89 -5.94 17.64
CA LEU A 22 15.48 -6.34 17.69
C LEU A 22 15.34 -7.86 17.58
N ILE A 23 15.99 -8.50 16.59
CA ILE A 23 15.97 -9.95 16.44
C ILE A 23 16.63 -10.65 17.63
N GLU A 24 17.75 -10.14 18.15
CA GLU A 24 18.35 -10.67 19.39
C GLU A 24 17.41 -10.56 20.58
N SER A 25 16.66 -9.45 20.70
CA SER A 25 15.62 -9.29 21.71
C SER A 25 14.52 -10.34 21.56
N PHE A 26 14.14 -10.64 20.30
CA PHE A 26 13.14 -11.65 19.97
C PHE A 26 13.64 -13.06 20.26
N GLN A 27 14.91 -13.36 19.98
CA GLN A 27 15.53 -14.66 20.29
C GLN A 27 15.61 -14.92 21.81
N LYS A 28 15.83 -13.87 22.60
CA LYS A 28 15.91 -13.94 24.07
C LYS A 28 14.55 -13.90 24.77
N GLY A 29 13.48 -13.57 24.02
CA GLY A 29 12.14 -13.38 24.56
C GLY A 29 11.16 -14.49 24.23
N ASN A 30 10.00 -14.43 24.88
CA ASN A 30 8.85 -15.26 24.56
C ASN A 30 7.91 -14.45 23.67
N ILE A 31 7.82 -14.80 22.40
CA ILE A 31 7.03 -14.07 21.43
C ILE A 31 5.60 -14.59 21.37
N VAL A 32 4.66 -13.68 21.36
CA VAL A 32 3.25 -13.91 21.03
C VAL A 32 2.94 -13.17 19.75
N LEU A 33 2.38 -13.85 18.75
CA LEU A 33 1.94 -13.22 17.50
C LEU A 33 0.45 -12.91 17.59
N TYR A 34 0.09 -11.64 17.62
CA TYR A 34 -1.30 -11.20 17.64
C TYR A 34 -1.83 -11.02 16.21
N GLY A 35 -2.74 -11.91 15.80
CA GLY A 35 -3.27 -12.02 14.45
C GLY A 35 -2.84 -13.33 13.78
N ALA A 36 -3.73 -14.30 13.76
CA ALA A 36 -3.57 -15.64 13.18
C ALA A 36 -4.10 -15.69 11.73
N GLY A 37 -3.67 -14.74 10.92
CA GLY A 37 -3.95 -14.61 9.49
C GLY A 37 -2.70 -14.79 8.62
N GLY A 38 -2.77 -14.36 7.35
CA GLY A 38 -1.66 -14.45 6.40
C GLY A 38 -0.39 -13.74 6.87
N ILE A 39 -0.51 -12.50 7.40
CA ILE A 39 0.62 -11.73 7.94
C ILE A 39 1.25 -12.50 9.10
N GLY A 40 0.43 -13.01 10.03
CA GLY A 40 0.94 -13.78 11.17
C GLY A 40 1.64 -15.06 10.74
N TYR A 41 1.11 -15.77 9.74
CA TYR A 41 1.75 -16.94 9.18
C TYR A 41 3.14 -16.63 8.62
N ILE A 42 3.26 -15.61 7.75
CA ILE A 42 4.54 -15.17 7.17
C ILE A 42 5.51 -14.74 8.27
N THR A 43 5.05 -13.93 9.23
CA THR A 43 5.86 -13.50 10.39
C THR A 43 6.39 -14.70 11.15
N SER A 44 5.56 -15.73 11.37
CA SER A 44 5.99 -16.95 12.07
C SER A 44 7.05 -17.74 11.31
N CYS A 45 6.98 -17.77 9.97
CA CYS A 45 8.01 -18.43 9.14
C CYS A 45 9.35 -17.71 9.30
N ILE A 46 9.37 -16.40 9.12
CA ILE A 46 10.60 -15.59 9.19
C ILE A 46 11.23 -15.65 10.60
N LEU A 47 10.42 -15.51 11.66
CA LEU A 47 10.93 -15.59 13.02
C LEU A 47 11.48 -16.96 13.39
N LYS A 48 10.88 -18.06 12.85
CA LYS A 48 11.44 -19.41 13.02
C LYS A 48 12.77 -19.57 12.32
N GLU A 49 12.95 -19.07 11.09
CA GLU A 49 14.23 -19.06 10.38
C GLU A 49 15.31 -18.30 11.16
N LYS A 50 14.92 -17.27 11.92
CA LYS A 50 15.79 -16.51 12.82
C LYS A 50 15.96 -17.14 14.21
N ALA A 51 15.49 -18.37 14.41
CA ALA A 51 15.56 -19.10 15.69
C ALA A 51 14.87 -18.39 16.87
N CYS A 52 13.84 -17.62 16.61
CA CYS A 52 13.04 -16.97 17.64
C CYS A 52 12.04 -17.93 18.30
N ASN A 53 11.81 -17.81 19.61
CA ASN A 53 10.87 -18.63 20.35
C ASN A 53 9.45 -18.05 20.30
N ILE A 54 8.57 -18.64 19.50
CA ILE A 54 7.17 -18.24 19.37
C ILE A 54 6.30 -19.12 20.27
N CYS A 55 5.73 -18.55 21.31
CA CYS A 55 4.93 -19.27 22.32
C CYS A 55 3.54 -19.65 21.79
N CYS A 56 2.87 -18.71 21.15
CA CYS A 56 1.53 -18.90 20.60
C CYS A 56 1.14 -17.79 19.64
N PHE A 57 0.09 -18.04 18.85
CA PHE A 57 -0.73 -16.99 18.27
C PHE A 57 -1.83 -16.55 19.24
N VAL A 58 -2.27 -15.30 19.09
CA VAL A 58 -3.53 -14.80 19.66
C VAL A 58 -4.39 -14.29 18.52
N ASP A 59 -5.67 -14.59 18.53
CA ASP A 59 -6.64 -14.08 17.55
C ASP A 59 -8.01 -13.92 18.22
N ASP A 60 -8.68 -12.79 17.95
CA ASP A 60 -10.02 -12.51 18.49
C ASP A 60 -11.12 -13.37 17.83
N ASN A 61 -10.82 -13.93 16.66
CA ASN A 61 -11.76 -14.80 15.96
C ASN A 61 -11.85 -16.17 16.66
N LYS A 62 -12.97 -16.40 17.33
CA LYS A 62 -13.25 -17.63 18.08
C LYS A 62 -13.12 -18.90 17.25
N THR A 63 -13.36 -18.84 15.93
CA THR A 63 -13.24 -20.03 15.07
C THR A 63 -11.79 -20.46 14.84
N LYS A 64 -10.83 -19.57 15.03
CA LYS A 64 -9.39 -19.87 14.94
C LYS A 64 -8.80 -20.33 16.27
N GLN A 65 -9.41 -19.96 17.39
CA GLN A 65 -8.94 -20.32 18.73
C GLN A 65 -8.94 -21.83 18.91
N GLY A 66 -7.89 -22.38 19.53
CA GLY A 66 -7.68 -23.82 19.68
C GLY A 66 -7.07 -24.52 18.44
N THR A 67 -7.01 -23.86 17.27
CA THR A 67 -6.36 -24.40 16.07
C THR A 67 -4.85 -24.21 16.09
N TYR A 68 -4.16 -24.68 15.05
CA TYR A 68 -2.70 -24.54 14.89
C TYR A 68 -2.39 -23.88 13.56
N ILE A 69 -1.46 -22.91 13.56
CA ILE A 69 -0.91 -22.26 12.38
C ILE A 69 0.59 -22.43 12.41
N ASN A 70 1.20 -22.96 11.34
CA ASN A 70 2.63 -23.26 11.29
C ASN A 70 3.13 -24.09 12.51
N GLY A 71 2.29 -25.03 13.01
CA GLY A 71 2.60 -25.84 14.21
C GLY A 71 2.54 -25.07 15.55
N ILE A 72 2.06 -23.84 15.57
CA ILE A 72 1.94 -22.99 16.75
C ILE A 72 0.45 -22.85 17.10
N LYS A 73 0.11 -23.04 18.39
CA LYS A 73 -1.29 -23.00 18.88
C LYS A 73 -1.83 -21.56 18.84
N VAL A 74 -3.08 -21.42 18.40
CA VAL A 74 -3.85 -20.16 18.48
C VAL A 74 -4.65 -20.16 19.79
N LYS A 75 -4.52 -19.09 20.56
CA LYS A 75 -5.20 -18.88 21.86
C LYS A 75 -6.12 -17.66 21.81
N ALA A 76 -7.03 -17.58 22.78
CA ALA A 76 -7.69 -16.34 23.11
C ALA A 76 -6.74 -15.41 23.90
N LEU A 77 -6.97 -14.09 23.86
CA LEU A 77 -6.14 -13.13 24.60
C LEU A 77 -6.21 -13.38 26.12
N GLU A 78 -7.36 -13.79 26.61
CA GLU A 78 -7.61 -14.08 28.04
C GLU A 78 -6.78 -15.26 28.56
N GLU A 79 -6.29 -16.13 27.68
CA GLU A 79 -5.41 -17.24 28.04
C GLU A 79 -3.95 -16.80 28.27
N LEU A 80 -3.60 -15.53 27.93
CA LEU A 80 -2.27 -14.98 28.18
C LEU A 80 -2.19 -14.41 29.60
N GLY A 81 -1.20 -14.88 30.37
CA GLY A 81 -0.84 -14.24 31.66
C GLY A 81 -0.24 -12.86 31.43
N ARG A 82 -0.76 -11.85 32.13
CA ARG A 82 -0.29 -10.44 31.99
C ARG A 82 1.16 -10.24 32.46
N ASP A 83 1.63 -11.04 33.40
CA ASP A 83 2.96 -10.91 34.04
C ASP A 83 4.04 -11.80 33.37
N ALA A 84 3.72 -12.50 32.29
CA ALA A 84 4.62 -13.51 31.71
C ALA A 84 5.79 -12.94 30.87
N GLY A 85 5.97 -11.61 30.83
CA GLY A 85 7.08 -10.96 30.13
C GLY A 85 7.09 -11.18 28.61
N TYR A 86 5.93 -11.46 28.02
CA TYR A 86 5.81 -11.66 26.57
C TYR A 86 6.19 -10.43 25.77
N ILE A 87 6.78 -10.68 24.61
CA ILE A 87 6.85 -9.70 23.51
C ILE A 87 5.66 -9.99 22.60
N ILE A 88 4.69 -9.09 22.54
CA ILE A 88 3.53 -9.23 21.66
C ILE A 88 3.81 -8.50 20.37
N LEU A 89 3.89 -9.24 19.26
CA LEU A 89 4.04 -8.69 17.92
C LEU A 89 2.69 -8.68 17.23
N ILE A 90 2.20 -7.49 16.86
CA ILE A 90 0.94 -7.34 16.16
C ILE A 90 1.16 -7.64 14.68
N CYS A 91 0.39 -8.61 14.16
CA CYS A 91 0.46 -9.12 12.80
C CYS A 91 -0.86 -8.80 12.04
N LEU A 92 -1.27 -7.55 12.05
CA LEU A 92 -2.51 -7.07 11.44
C LEU A 92 -2.20 -5.93 10.47
N PRO A 93 -3.01 -5.72 9.41
CA PRO A 93 -2.84 -4.58 8.50
C PRO A 93 -2.99 -3.23 9.21
N ASN A 94 -3.95 -3.13 10.13
CA ASN A 94 -4.22 -1.94 10.95
C ASN A 94 -3.92 -2.25 12.42
N PRO A 95 -2.68 -2.01 12.91
CA PRO A 95 -2.25 -2.47 14.22
C PRO A 95 -2.70 -1.58 15.39
N MET A 96 -3.04 -0.30 15.15
CA MET A 96 -3.12 0.72 16.21
C MET A 96 -4.24 0.47 17.22
N ASP A 97 -5.43 0.08 16.80
CA ASP A 97 -6.54 -0.23 17.72
C ASP A 97 -6.17 -1.36 18.69
N VAL A 98 -5.52 -2.40 18.16
CA VAL A 98 -5.04 -3.52 18.97
C VAL A 98 -3.89 -3.09 19.85
N TYR A 99 -2.97 -2.26 19.37
CA TYR A 99 -1.88 -1.71 20.14
C TYR A 99 -2.41 -0.96 21.36
N HIS A 100 -3.29 0.02 21.18
CA HIS A 100 -3.88 0.80 22.27
C HIS A 100 -4.66 -0.07 23.25
N ARG A 101 -5.43 -1.05 22.75
CA ARG A 101 -6.13 -2.03 23.60
C ARG A 101 -5.17 -2.84 24.48
N LEU A 102 -4.10 -3.38 23.91
CA LEU A 102 -3.13 -4.17 24.65
C LEU A 102 -2.39 -3.33 25.70
N ILE A 103 -1.98 -2.10 25.38
CA ILE A 103 -1.37 -1.17 26.34
C ILE A 103 -2.35 -0.86 27.47
N SER A 104 -3.63 -0.58 27.16
CA SER A 104 -4.65 -0.29 28.19
C SER A 104 -4.92 -1.50 29.12
N LEU A 105 -4.72 -2.73 28.62
CA LEU A 105 -4.81 -3.95 29.40
C LEU A 105 -3.55 -4.25 30.26
N GLY A 106 -2.52 -3.40 30.16
CA GLY A 106 -1.30 -3.48 30.98
C GLY A 106 -0.17 -4.32 30.38
N TYR A 107 -0.26 -4.73 29.11
CA TYR A 107 0.88 -5.36 28.43
C TYR A 107 1.98 -4.33 28.15
N LYS A 108 3.23 -4.63 28.55
CA LYS A 108 4.34 -3.64 28.52
C LYS A 108 5.21 -3.70 27.28
N ARG A 109 5.25 -4.85 26.59
CA ARG A 109 6.12 -5.10 25.44
C ARG A 109 5.26 -5.44 24.23
N VAL A 110 4.51 -4.46 23.74
CA VAL A 110 3.66 -4.55 22.54
C VAL A 110 4.37 -3.82 21.43
N GLN A 111 4.55 -4.49 20.30
CA GLN A 111 5.25 -3.93 19.13
C GLN A 111 4.49 -4.32 17.85
N TYR A 112 4.52 -3.45 16.87
CA TYR A 112 4.19 -3.79 15.52
C TYR A 112 5.50 -4.11 14.78
N PHE A 113 5.56 -5.26 14.14
CA PHE A 113 6.71 -5.65 13.34
C PHE A 113 6.26 -5.85 11.88
N PRO A 114 6.50 -4.86 11.01
CA PRO A 114 6.05 -4.89 9.62
C PRO A 114 6.98 -5.75 8.77
N VAL A 115 7.03 -7.04 9.05
CA VAL A 115 7.96 -8.00 8.46
C VAL A 115 7.97 -7.97 6.93
N MET A 116 6.80 -7.83 6.29
CA MET A 116 6.71 -7.77 4.83
C MET A 116 7.38 -6.50 4.27
N MET A 117 7.23 -5.36 4.94
CA MET A 117 7.87 -4.11 4.54
C MET A 117 9.38 -4.17 4.76
N TRP A 118 9.78 -4.91 5.80
CA TRP A 118 11.21 -5.17 6.05
C TRP A 118 11.84 -5.97 4.91
N GLU A 119 11.26 -7.10 4.54
CA GLU A 119 11.72 -7.96 3.44
C GLU A 119 11.72 -7.21 2.08
N LYS A 120 10.81 -6.25 1.89
CA LYS A 120 10.76 -5.37 0.72
C LYS A 120 11.71 -4.15 0.81
N ASN A 121 12.68 -4.11 1.72
CA ASN A 121 13.67 -3.04 1.91
C ASN A 121 13.12 -1.64 2.25
N PHE A 122 11.92 -1.52 2.78
CA PHE A 122 11.35 -0.20 3.15
C PHE A 122 12.15 0.50 4.24
N TYR A 123 12.79 -0.26 5.11
CA TYR A 123 13.62 0.25 6.21
C TYR A 123 15.11 0.26 5.90
N ASN A 124 15.50 0.18 4.64
CA ASN A 124 16.90 0.22 4.22
C ASN A 124 17.43 1.66 4.20
N ILE A 125 18.20 2.05 5.22
CA ILE A 125 18.77 3.40 5.36
C ILE A 125 19.81 3.70 4.26
N SER A 126 20.60 2.71 3.85
CA SER A 126 21.55 2.90 2.75
C SER A 126 20.81 3.28 1.48
N LEU A 127 19.69 2.60 1.17
CA LEU A 127 18.84 2.95 0.04
C LEU A 127 18.32 4.40 0.11
N LEU A 128 17.91 4.86 1.31
CA LEU A 128 17.45 6.23 1.50
C LEU A 128 18.59 7.24 1.32
N LYS A 129 19.79 6.97 1.88
CA LYS A 129 20.97 7.82 1.75
C LYS A 129 21.46 7.91 0.31
N GLU A 130 21.51 6.80 -0.41
CA GLU A 130 21.91 6.72 -1.82
C GLU A 130 20.95 7.48 -2.75
N ASN A 131 19.68 7.63 -2.37
CA ASN A 131 18.66 8.34 -3.14
C ASN A 131 18.31 9.72 -2.57
N ARG A 132 19.17 10.30 -1.73
CA ARG A 132 18.97 11.61 -1.09
C ARG A 132 18.55 12.69 -2.07
N ASP A 133 19.30 12.87 -3.16
CA ASP A 133 19.03 13.90 -4.15
C ASP A 133 17.65 13.77 -4.79
N LYS A 134 17.21 12.52 -5.03
CA LYS A 134 15.86 12.25 -5.54
C LYS A 134 14.78 12.57 -4.51
N ILE A 135 15.01 12.23 -3.25
CA ILE A 135 14.10 12.48 -2.14
C ILE A 135 13.95 13.99 -1.93
N ASP A 136 15.07 14.74 -1.92
CA ASP A 136 15.06 16.21 -1.80
C ASP A 136 14.38 16.86 -3.02
N ALA A 137 14.60 16.32 -4.22
CA ALA A 137 13.92 16.78 -5.43
C ALA A 137 12.40 16.61 -5.33
N VAL A 138 11.90 15.43 -4.87
CA VAL A 138 10.46 15.21 -4.66
C VAL A 138 9.92 16.21 -3.64
N TYR A 139 10.60 16.37 -2.49
CA TYR A 139 10.16 17.34 -1.47
C TYR A 139 10.00 18.76 -2.02
N GLY A 140 10.92 19.16 -2.92
CA GLY A 140 10.85 20.44 -3.62
C GLY A 140 9.68 20.58 -4.60
N LEU A 141 9.21 19.46 -5.16
CA LEU A 141 8.08 19.41 -6.10
C LEU A 141 6.70 19.47 -5.42
N LEU A 142 6.62 19.14 -4.12
CA LEU A 142 5.34 19.06 -3.41
C LEU A 142 4.68 20.42 -3.29
N ALA A 143 3.43 20.49 -3.75
CA ALA A 143 2.69 21.73 -3.95
C ALA A 143 2.19 22.37 -2.65
N ASP A 144 1.94 21.58 -1.59
CA ASP A 144 1.42 22.08 -0.32
C ASP A 144 2.20 21.60 0.91
N SER A 145 1.95 22.27 2.04
CA SER A 145 2.61 21.97 3.32
C SER A 145 2.18 20.62 3.89
N LEU A 146 0.94 20.17 3.64
CA LEU A 146 0.46 18.88 4.11
C LEU A 146 1.19 17.74 3.40
N SER A 147 1.34 17.81 2.08
CA SER A 147 2.14 16.84 1.31
C SER A 147 3.58 16.76 1.81
N LYS A 148 4.20 17.91 2.13
CA LYS A 148 5.55 17.96 2.68
C LYS A 148 5.64 17.32 4.07
N SER A 149 4.64 17.53 4.92
CA SER A 149 4.57 16.89 6.23
C SER A 149 4.40 15.37 6.10
N VAL A 150 3.43 14.92 5.30
CA VAL A 150 3.16 13.49 5.06
C VAL A 150 4.40 12.79 4.51
N PHE A 151 5.04 13.36 3.50
CA PHE A 151 6.25 12.79 2.91
C PHE A 151 7.40 12.69 3.92
N GLY A 152 7.61 13.75 4.72
CA GLY A 152 8.63 13.80 5.77
C GLY A 152 8.36 12.79 6.88
N ASP A 153 7.12 12.65 7.30
CA ASP A 153 6.72 11.74 8.38
C ASP A 153 6.84 10.27 7.95
N ILE A 154 6.49 9.93 6.71
CA ILE A 154 6.73 8.59 6.15
C ILE A 154 8.23 8.27 6.12
N LEU A 155 9.07 9.20 5.71
CA LEU A 155 10.52 9.01 5.75
C LEU A 155 11.03 8.88 7.18
N ARG A 156 10.55 9.73 8.11
CA ARG A 156 10.92 9.64 9.54
C ARG A 156 10.55 8.27 10.10
N HIS A 157 9.34 7.77 9.80
CA HIS A 157 8.94 6.42 10.19
C HIS A 157 9.90 5.35 9.62
N ARG A 158 10.34 5.47 8.37
CA ARG A 158 11.32 4.53 7.79
C ARG A 158 12.68 4.56 8.51
N PHE A 159 13.01 5.66 9.15
CA PHE A 159 14.23 5.78 9.98
C PHE A 159 14.05 5.32 11.42
N THR A 160 12.93 5.60 12.04
CA THR A 160 12.74 5.43 13.49
C THR A 160 11.91 4.22 13.85
N MET A 161 11.12 3.69 12.91
CA MET A 161 10.05 2.69 13.14
C MET A 161 9.00 3.19 14.15
N ASP A 162 8.89 4.50 14.35
CA ASP A 162 7.85 5.10 15.19
C ASP A 162 6.51 5.11 14.45
N PHE A 163 5.57 4.29 14.91
CA PHE A 163 4.23 4.16 14.32
C PHE A 163 3.26 5.26 14.77
N SER A 164 3.57 5.99 15.88
CA SER A 164 2.73 7.09 16.34
C SER A 164 2.63 8.24 15.33
N ILE A 165 3.56 8.31 14.40
CA ILE A 165 3.57 9.28 13.31
C ILE A 165 2.30 9.20 12.46
N PHE A 166 1.78 7.99 12.22
CA PHE A 166 0.60 7.79 11.38
C PHE A 166 -0.68 8.38 11.99
N ASP A 167 -0.77 8.53 13.32
CA ASP A 167 -1.94 9.15 13.97
C ASP A 167 -2.21 10.59 13.48
N ASN A 168 -1.20 11.27 12.95
CA ASN A 168 -1.26 12.69 12.57
C ASN A 168 -1.33 12.94 11.05
N ILE A 169 -1.13 11.94 10.22
CA ILE A 169 -0.99 12.13 8.76
C ILE A 169 -2.08 11.43 7.94
N ILE A 170 -3.00 10.72 8.59
CA ILE A 170 -4.08 10.02 7.90
C ILE A 170 -5.09 11.02 7.35
N SER A 171 -5.25 10.99 6.04
CA SER A 171 -6.26 11.74 5.30
C SER A 171 -7.54 10.92 5.12
N GLN A 172 -8.62 11.57 4.64
CA GLN A 172 -9.89 10.92 4.35
C GLN A 172 -10.14 10.87 2.84
N LYS A 173 -11.06 9.99 2.41
CA LYS A 173 -11.49 9.84 1.02
C LYS A 173 -10.33 9.54 0.08
N GLN A 174 -9.67 8.41 0.30
CA GLN A 174 -8.63 7.90 -0.59
C GLN A 174 -9.10 7.95 -2.06
N TYR A 175 -8.22 8.37 -2.94
CA TYR A 175 -8.45 8.64 -4.37
C TYR A 175 -9.36 9.83 -4.70
N PHE A 176 -10.19 10.32 -3.78
CA PHE A 176 -11.13 11.43 -4.02
C PHE A 176 -10.97 12.58 -3.00
N PRO A 177 -9.73 13.09 -2.77
CA PRO A 177 -9.45 14.11 -1.76
C PRO A 177 -9.98 15.47 -2.18
N SER A 178 -11.02 15.95 -1.51
CA SER A 178 -11.69 17.23 -1.82
C SER A 178 -10.84 18.46 -1.47
N ASP A 179 -9.74 18.28 -0.74
CA ASP A 179 -8.76 19.32 -0.43
C ASP A 179 -7.73 19.54 -1.55
N ILE A 180 -7.66 18.65 -2.54
CA ILE A 180 -6.75 18.76 -3.68
C ILE A 180 -7.51 19.13 -4.96
N PHE A 181 -8.62 18.46 -5.27
CA PHE A 181 -9.38 18.70 -6.48
C PHE A 181 -10.87 18.39 -6.29
N ALA A 182 -11.68 18.89 -7.20
CA ALA A 182 -13.09 18.53 -7.31
C ALA A 182 -13.32 17.68 -8.56
N LEU A 183 -14.20 16.70 -8.45
CA LEU A 183 -14.74 15.96 -9.58
C LEU A 183 -15.93 16.72 -10.18
N ASN A 184 -16.18 16.53 -11.48
CA ASN A 184 -17.33 17.11 -12.19
C ASN A 184 -18.24 16.00 -12.73
N ASP A 185 -19.37 16.38 -13.30
CA ASP A 185 -20.40 15.49 -13.80
C ASP A 185 -20.14 14.87 -15.20
N ARG A 186 -18.95 15.10 -15.74
CA ARG A 186 -18.48 14.55 -17.04
C ARG A 186 -17.11 13.87 -16.92
N GLU A 187 -16.79 13.34 -15.75
CA GLU A 187 -15.53 12.61 -15.59
C GLU A 187 -15.56 11.31 -16.40
N CYS A 188 -14.46 11.05 -17.10
CA CYS A 188 -14.12 9.75 -17.62
C CYS A 188 -13.03 9.14 -16.74
N PHE A 189 -13.42 8.20 -15.90
CA PHE A 189 -12.58 7.60 -14.88
C PHE A 189 -11.90 6.33 -15.39
N VAL A 190 -10.60 6.22 -15.16
CA VAL A 190 -9.82 5.00 -15.38
C VAL A 190 -9.40 4.44 -14.04
N ASP A 191 -9.86 3.24 -13.71
CA ASP A 191 -9.48 2.51 -12.50
C ASP A 191 -8.56 1.34 -12.86
N GLY A 192 -7.26 1.51 -12.62
CA GLY A 192 -6.27 0.44 -12.70
C GLY A 192 -6.16 -0.25 -11.35
N GLY A 193 -6.46 -1.57 -11.32
CA GLY A 193 -6.55 -2.34 -10.09
C GLY A 193 -7.89 -2.18 -9.38
N VAL A 194 -8.97 -2.53 -10.09
CA VAL A 194 -10.35 -2.39 -9.58
C VAL A 194 -10.65 -3.33 -8.42
N TYR A 195 -9.95 -4.48 -8.38
CA TYR A 195 -10.16 -5.54 -7.38
C TYR A 195 -11.63 -5.97 -7.29
N ASN A 196 -12.33 -5.54 -6.24
CA ASN A 196 -13.72 -5.91 -5.99
C ASN A 196 -14.74 -4.82 -6.39
N GLY A 197 -14.32 -3.68 -6.95
CA GLY A 197 -15.19 -2.58 -7.41
C GLY A 197 -15.56 -1.55 -6.35
N GLU A 198 -14.90 -1.53 -5.18
CA GLU A 198 -15.16 -0.52 -4.15
C GLU A 198 -14.80 0.89 -4.65
N THR A 199 -13.64 1.05 -5.29
CA THR A 199 -13.20 2.36 -5.83
C THR A 199 -14.17 2.89 -6.88
N ILE A 200 -14.74 2.02 -7.74
CA ILE A 200 -15.76 2.42 -8.71
C ILE A 200 -17.03 2.92 -7.98
N ALA A 201 -17.47 2.22 -6.92
CA ALA A 201 -18.63 2.65 -6.14
C ALA A 201 -18.38 4.00 -5.47
N ASP A 202 -17.21 4.18 -4.85
CA ASP A 202 -16.82 5.44 -4.21
C ASP A 202 -16.73 6.60 -5.23
N PHE A 203 -16.23 6.32 -6.44
CA PHE A 203 -16.25 7.29 -7.54
C PHE A 203 -17.66 7.71 -7.89
N VAL A 204 -18.54 6.74 -8.15
CA VAL A 204 -19.95 6.99 -8.53
C VAL A 204 -20.67 7.82 -7.46
N ASP A 205 -20.46 7.50 -6.19
CA ASP A 205 -21.02 8.28 -5.07
C ASP A 205 -20.42 9.70 -5.03
N SER A 206 -19.13 9.86 -5.28
CA SER A 206 -18.43 11.15 -5.25
C SER A 206 -18.90 12.11 -6.34
N VAL A 207 -19.36 11.58 -7.49
CA VAL A 207 -19.95 12.37 -8.60
C VAL A 207 -21.47 12.35 -8.63
N HIS A 208 -22.11 11.87 -7.54
CA HIS A 208 -23.58 11.79 -7.41
C HIS A 208 -24.24 11.05 -8.59
N ASN A 209 -23.63 9.95 -9.02
CA ASN A 209 -24.07 9.13 -10.18
C ASN A 209 -24.13 9.90 -11.50
N LYS A 210 -23.27 10.91 -11.67
CA LYS A 210 -23.15 11.70 -12.92
C LYS A 210 -21.71 11.65 -13.39
N PHE A 211 -21.46 10.93 -14.45
CA PHE A 211 -20.14 10.77 -15.09
C PHE A 211 -20.33 10.47 -16.59
N ASP A 212 -19.27 10.61 -17.35
CA ASP A 212 -19.29 10.29 -18.78
C ASP A 212 -18.99 8.80 -19.01
N TYR A 213 -17.88 8.28 -18.44
CA TYR A 213 -17.48 6.89 -18.67
C TYR A 213 -16.54 6.35 -17.59
N ILE A 214 -16.50 5.01 -17.46
CA ILE A 214 -15.56 4.29 -16.60
C ILE A 214 -14.85 3.20 -17.39
N TYR A 215 -13.51 3.18 -17.32
CA TYR A 215 -12.66 2.07 -17.75
C TYR A 215 -12.10 1.38 -16.51
N GLY A 216 -12.40 0.10 -16.29
CA GLY A 216 -11.90 -0.68 -15.15
C GLY A 216 -10.99 -1.82 -15.60
N PHE A 217 -9.84 -2.00 -14.93
CA PHE A 217 -8.84 -3.02 -15.25
C PHE A 217 -8.56 -3.89 -14.03
N GLU A 218 -8.81 -5.21 -14.15
CA GLU A 218 -8.54 -6.21 -13.12
C GLU A 218 -7.97 -7.48 -13.77
N PRO A 219 -6.68 -7.80 -13.55
CA PRO A 219 -6.05 -8.94 -14.20
C PRO A 219 -6.41 -10.29 -13.58
N ASP A 220 -6.70 -10.36 -12.27
CA ASP A 220 -7.06 -11.61 -11.62
C ASP A 220 -8.46 -12.06 -12.04
N LYS A 221 -8.58 -13.27 -12.57
CA LYS A 221 -9.85 -13.81 -13.10
C LYS A 221 -10.94 -13.96 -12.04
N GLN A 222 -10.54 -14.31 -10.81
CA GLN A 222 -11.50 -14.49 -9.72
C GLN A 222 -12.04 -13.14 -9.25
N ASN A 223 -11.14 -12.16 -9.06
CA ASN A 223 -11.51 -10.79 -8.71
C ASN A 223 -12.38 -10.19 -9.82
N PHE A 224 -11.99 -10.34 -11.08
CA PHE A 224 -12.76 -9.87 -12.24
C PHE A 224 -14.18 -10.47 -12.29
N SER A 225 -14.31 -11.79 -12.01
CA SER A 225 -15.64 -12.44 -11.92
C SER A 225 -16.50 -11.89 -10.78
N ASN A 226 -15.89 -11.54 -9.64
CA ASN A 226 -16.59 -10.93 -8.52
C ASN A 226 -16.98 -9.48 -8.83
N LEU A 227 -16.06 -8.72 -9.43
CA LEU A 227 -16.27 -7.36 -9.90
C LEU A 227 -17.47 -7.27 -10.86
N THR A 228 -17.50 -8.09 -11.91
CA THR A 228 -18.60 -8.08 -12.89
C THR A 228 -19.97 -8.31 -12.27
N LYS A 229 -20.05 -9.19 -11.26
CA LYS A 229 -21.29 -9.41 -10.50
C LYS A 229 -21.67 -8.20 -9.65
N ARG A 230 -20.68 -7.55 -9.02
CA ARG A 230 -20.91 -6.40 -8.14
C ARG A 230 -21.42 -5.18 -8.89
N VAL A 231 -20.87 -4.94 -10.08
CA VAL A 231 -21.26 -3.77 -10.91
C VAL A 231 -22.40 -4.06 -11.90
N ALA A 232 -22.99 -5.26 -11.89
CA ALA A 232 -24.03 -5.66 -12.83
C ALA A 232 -25.32 -4.80 -12.74
N TYR A 233 -25.49 -4.01 -11.67
CA TYR A 233 -26.60 -3.05 -11.53
C TYR A 233 -26.30 -1.69 -12.16
N MET A 234 -25.04 -1.42 -12.54
CA MET A 234 -24.65 -0.18 -13.19
C MET A 234 -25.03 -0.22 -14.68
N ASP A 235 -25.30 0.93 -15.25
CA ASP A 235 -25.59 1.06 -16.67
C ASP A 235 -24.35 0.68 -17.49
N CYS A 236 -24.45 -0.42 -18.24
CA CYS A 236 -23.34 -0.97 -19.02
C CYS A 236 -22.87 -0.03 -20.16
N ASP A 237 -23.68 0.93 -20.59
CA ASP A 237 -23.33 1.86 -21.66
C ASP A 237 -22.24 2.85 -21.25
N HIS A 238 -22.07 3.05 -19.92
CA HIS A 238 -21.07 3.97 -19.34
C HIS A 238 -19.91 3.26 -18.61
N LEU A 239 -19.78 1.93 -18.74
CA LEU A 239 -18.76 1.14 -18.04
C LEU A 239 -18.16 0.08 -18.97
N LYS A 240 -16.83 0.04 -19.07
CA LYS A 240 -16.10 -1.02 -19.75
C LYS A 240 -15.05 -1.64 -18.86
N LEU A 241 -15.16 -2.94 -18.64
CA LEU A 241 -14.25 -3.72 -17.81
C LEU A 241 -13.32 -4.56 -18.67
N PHE A 242 -12.04 -4.62 -18.28
CA PHE A 242 -11.00 -5.42 -18.92
C PHE A 242 -10.42 -6.43 -17.93
N ASN A 243 -10.50 -7.74 -18.27
CA ASN A 243 -9.73 -8.75 -17.54
C ASN A 243 -8.27 -8.71 -17.98
N ALA A 244 -7.59 -7.63 -17.67
CA ALA A 244 -6.21 -7.35 -18.02
C ALA A 244 -5.59 -6.36 -17.04
N GLY A 245 -4.25 -6.41 -16.88
CA GLY A 245 -3.49 -5.40 -16.16
C GLY A 245 -3.03 -4.27 -17.08
N LEU A 246 -2.95 -3.05 -16.56
CA LEU A 246 -2.31 -1.93 -17.25
C LEU A 246 -0.79 -2.07 -17.21
N TYR A 247 -0.13 -1.88 -18.36
CA TYR A 247 1.32 -2.05 -18.50
C TYR A 247 1.89 -1.22 -19.65
N SER A 248 3.22 -1.23 -19.83
CA SER A 248 3.93 -0.51 -20.89
C SER A 248 3.78 -1.15 -22.28
N LYS A 249 3.31 -2.39 -22.35
CA LYS A 249 3.13 -3.16 -23.58
C LYS A 249 1.93 -4.08 -23.49
N THR A 250 1.26 -4.29 -24.60
CA THR A 250 0.20 -5.30 -24.74
C THR A 250 0.80 -6.69 -24.90
N GLY A 251 0.27 -7.70 -24.19
CA GLY A 251 0.79 -9.06 -24.20
C GLY A 251 0.31 -9.91 -23.03
N GLU A 252 1.11 -10.89 -22.65
CA GLU A 252 0.87 -11.75 -21.49
C GLU A 252 2.10 -11.79 -20.58
N ILE A 253 1.88 -11.94 -19.27
CA ILE A 253 2.94 -12.16 -18.29
C ILE A 253 2.51 -13.21 -17.26
N SER A 254 3.50 -13.86 -16.63
CA SER A 254 3.25 -14.75 -15.50
C SER A 254 2.85 -13.94 -14.26
N PHE A 255 1.92 -14.49 -13.48
CA PHE A 255 1.27 -13.82 -12.37
C PHE A 255 1.02 -14.80 -11.23
N ASP A 256 1.23 -14.38 -10.00
CA ASP A 256 0.82 -15.12 -8.81
C ASP A 256 -0.52 -14.60 -8.32
N SER A 257 -1.57 -15.38 -8.58
CA SER A 257 -2.91 -15.09 -8.09
C SER A 257 -3.08 -15.61 -6.66
N HIS A 258 -3.45 -14.73 -5.76
CA HIS A 258 -3.80 -15.07 -4.38
C HIS A 258 -5.31 -14.88 -4.12
N GLY A 259 -6.08 -14.41 -5.11
CA GLY A 259 -7.51 -14.12 -4.97
C GLY A 259 -7.80 -13.01 -3.93
N ASN A 260 -6.81 -12.18 -3.63
CA ASN A 260 -6.90 -11.04 -2.71
C ASN A 260 -6.12 -9.85 -3.27
N SER A 261 -6.08 -8.73 -2.54
CA SER A 261 -5.39 -7.50 -2.94
C SER A 261 -3.86 -7.64 -3.09
N ALA A 262 -3.25 -8.73 -2.63
CA ALA A 262 -1.80 -8.97 -2.74
C ALA A 262 -1.39 -9.76 -4.00
N SER A 263 -2.27 -9.91 -5.01
CA SER A 263 -1.95 -10.58 -6.27
C SER A 263 -1.04 -9.70 -7.13
N ALA A 264 0.17 -10.16 -7.45
CA ALA A 264 1.20 -9.35 -8.10
C ALA A 264 1.87 -10.06 -9.29
N ILE A 265 2.48 -9.29 -10.18
CA ILE A 265 3.30 -9.80 -11.29
C ILE A 265 4.52 -10.55 -10.73
N SER A 266 4.71 -11.80 -11.16
CA SER A 266 5.82 -12.67 -10.75
C SER A 266 6.44 -13.38 -11.94
N VAL A 267 7.77 -13.48 -11.98
CA VAL A 267 8.49 -14.19 -13.05
C VAL A 267 8.24 -15.71 -13.01
N THR A 268 7.87 -16.23 -11.83
CA THR A 268 7.59 -17.65 -11.57
C THR A 268 6.11 -17.94 -11.37
N GLY A 269 5.25 -16.96 -11.66
CA GLY A 269 3.79 -17.03 -11.45
C GLY A 269 3.15 -18.23 -12.15
N ARG A 270 2.18 -18.86 -11.48
CA ARG A 270 1.50 -20.07 -11.96
C ARG A 270 0.44 -19.80 -13.02
N TYR A 271 0.01 -18.55 -13.13
CA TYR A 271 -1.06 -18.12 -14.03
C TYR A 271 -0.54 -17.10 -15.02
N LYS A 272 -1.16 -17.06 -16.19
CA LYS A 272 -0.92 -16.00 -17.17
C LYS A 272 -2.06 -15.00 -17.09
N ILE A 273 -1.69 -13.72 -17.10
CA ILE A 273 -2.62 -12.61 -17.24
C ILE A 273 -2.35 -11.84 -18.51
N SER A 274 -3.41 -11.28 -19.08
CA SER A 274 -3.32 -10.36 -20.18
C SER A 274 -2.88 -8.99 -19.69
N LEU A 275 -2.05 -8.31 -20.47
CA LEU A 275 -1.61 -6.93 -20.24
C LEU A 275 -2.01 -6.07 -21.43
N VAL A 276 -2.38 -4.83 -21.16
CA VAL A 276 -2.73 -3.84 -22.19
C VAL A 276 -2.10 -2.50 -21.87
N ARG A 277 -1.78 -1.73 -22.93
CA ARG A 277 -1.49 -0.31 -22.79
C ARG A 277 -2.81 0.46 -22.75
N LEU A 278 -2.90 1.46 -21.87
CA LEU A 278 -4.08 2.34 -21.87
C LEU A 278 -4.23 3.05 -23.21
N ASP A 279 -3.11 3.51 -23.80
CA ASP A 279 -3.07 4.15 -25.12
C ASP A 279 -3.70 3.31 -26.26
N ASP A 280 -3.73 1.96 -26.11
CA ASP A 280 -4.26 1.05 -27.13
C ASP A 280 -5.77 0.76 -26.95
N VAL A 281 -6.33 1.06 -25.76
CA VAL A 281 -7.70 0.63 -25.40
C VAL A 281 -8.67 1.78 -25.11
N VAL A 282 -8.14 2.99 -24.91
CA VAL A 282 -8.95 4.21 -24.82
C VAL A 282 -9.65 4.43 -26.16
N GLY A 283 -10.99 4.53 -26.11
CA GLY A 283 -11.83 4.75 -27.27
C GLY A 283 -12.23 6.23 -27.43
N GLU A 284 -13.53 6.46 -27.64
CA GLU A 284 -14.09 7.79 -27.85
C GLU A 284 -14.16 8.63 -26.56
N HIS A 285 -14.20 7.96 -25.40
CA HIS A 285 -14.28 8.63 -24.09
C HIS A 285 -12.89 9.03 -23.61
N LYS A 286 -12.68 10.32 -23.40
CA LYS A 286 -11.39 10.93 -23.05
C LYS A 286 -11.13 10.84 -21.56
N PRO A 287 -10.11 10.13 -21.07
CA PRO A 287 -9.81 10.06 -19.67
C PRO A 287 -9.56 11.44 -19.05
N THR A 288 -10.27 11.74 -17.97
CA THR A 288 -10.12 12.98 -17.20
C THR A 288 -9.54 12.72 -15.81
N TYR A 289 -9.64 11.46 -15.36
CA TYR A 289 -9.08 11.02 -14.09
C TYR A 289 -8.59 9.57 -14.19
N ILE A 290 -7.35 9.30 -13.77
CA ILE A 290 -6.72 7.97 -13.77
C ILE A 290 -6.24 7.63 -12.37
N LYS A 291 -6.70 6.51 -11.83
CA LYS A 291 -6.17 5.91 -10.60
C LYS A 291 -5.36 4.67 -10.95
N LEU A 292 -4.19 4.51 -10.33
CA LEU A 292 -3.38 3.29 -10.38
C LEU A 292 -3.08 2.79 -8.97
N ASP A 293 -3.51 1.58 -8.69
CA ASP A 293 -3.18 0.78 -7.52
C ASP A 293 -3.06 -0.67 -7.98
N ILE A 294 -1.89 -1.02 -8.52
CA ILE A 294 -1.64 -2.21 -9.36
C ILE A 294 -0.41 -3.01 -8.91
N GLU A 295 -0.20 -3.04 -7.60
CA GLU A 295 0.73 -3.93 -6.92
C GLU A 295 2.18 -3.84 -7.43
N GLY A 296 2.63 -2.60 -7.74
CA GLY A 296 4.00 -2.27 -8.14
C GLY A 296 4.25 -2.27 -9.65
N ALA A 297 3.20 -2.28 -10.47
CA ALA A 297 3.29 -2.09 -11.92
C ALA A 297 3.04 -0.63 -12.37
N GLU A 298 2.88 0.32 -11.44
CA GLU A 298 2.51 1.72 -11.70
C GLU A 298 3.47 2.39 -12.68
N LYS A 299 4.79 2.18 -12.52
CA LYS A 299 5.82 2.71 -13.42
C LYS A 299 5.62 2.26 -14.86
N GLU A 300 5.38 0.97 -15.05
CA GLU A 300 5.14 0.40 -16.37
C GLU A 300 3.81 0.88 -16.97
N ALA A 301 2.76 0.98 -16.14
CA ALA A 301 1.47 1.49 -16.60
C ALA A 301 1.57 2.95 -17.05
N LEU A 302 2.31 3.81 -16.33
CA LEU A 302 2.56 5.20 -16.72
C LEU A 302 3.27 5.28 -18.09
N TYR A 303 4.20 4.38 -18.39
CA TYR A 303 4.79 4.30 -19.75
C TYR A 303 3.77 3.86 -20.82
N GLY A 304 2.77 3.04 -20.45
CA GLY A 304 1.73 2.57 -21.37
C GLY A 304 0.58 3.55 -21.61
N MET A 305 0.63 4.76 -21.02
CA MET A 305 -0.42 5.78 -21.14
C MET A 305 0.12 7.18 -21.47
N GLN A 306 1.35 7.27 -21.95
CA GLN A 306 2.00 8.56 -22.22
C GLN A 306 1.26 9.39 -23.29
N ASN A 307 0.70 8.75 -24.32
CA ASN A 307 -0.08 9.46 -25.34
C ASN A 307 -1.40 9.97 -24.77
N THR A 308 -2.09 9.15 -23.98
CA THR A 308 -3.31 9.53 -23.25
C THR A 308 -3.05 10.73 -22.33
N ILE A 309 -1.94 10.71 -21.58
CA ILE A 309 -1.55 11.82 -20.70
C ILE A 309 -1.21 13.07 -21.51
N ALA A 310 -0.47 12.94 -22.61
CA ALA A 310 -0.09 14.05 -23.48
C ALA A 310 -1.29 14.74 -24.13
N GLU A 311 -2.31 13.96 -24.49
CA GLU A 311 -3.47 14.47 -25.22
C GLU A 311 -4.56 15.03 -24.31
N TYR A 312 -4.83 14.35 -23.18
CA TYR A 312 -6.00 14.67 -22.34
C TYR A 312 -5.66 15.31 -21.01
N HIS A 313 -4.40 15.30 -20.58
CA HIS A 313 -3.94 15.85 -19.29
C HIS A 313 -4.83 15.45 -18.11
N PRO A 314 -5.13 14.13 -17.92
CA PRO A 314 -6.00 13.68 -16.85
C PRO A 314 -5.40 13.95 -15.47
N LYS A 315 -6.24 14.16 -14.46
CA LYS A 315 -5.82 14.05 -13.06
C LYS A 315 -5.28 12.64 -12.81
N LEU A 316 -4.23 12.50 -12.02
CA LEU A 316 -3.63 11.21 -11.67
C LEU A 316 -3.70 10.98 -10.17
N ALA A 317 -4.03 9.76 -9.76
CA ALA A 317 -3.91 9.25 -8.39
C ALA A 317 -3.12 7.93 -8.42
N ILE A 318 -1.86 7.98 -8.04
CA ILE A 318 -0.92 6.88 -8.20
C ILE A 318 -0.47 6.38 -6.84
N SER A 319 -0.72 5.11 -6.53
CA SER A 319 -0.22 4.45 -5.34
C SER A 319 1.31 4.36 -5.38
N ILE A 320 1.98 4.85 -4.31
CA ILE A 320 3.44 4.97 -4.24
C ILE A 320 4.03 4.21 -3.05
N TYR A 321 3.41 3.07 -2.71
CA TYR A 321 3.74 2.29 -1.51
C TYR A 321 4.07 0.81 -1.78
N HIS A 322 4.03 0.34 -3.01
CA HIS A 322 4.26 -1.08 -3.30
C HIS A 322 5.73 -1.46 -3.28
N LYS A 323 6.62 -0.55 -3.67
CA LYS A 323 8.09 -0.72 -3.60
C LYS A 323 8.71 0.38 -2.75
N ALA A 324 9.80 0.08 -2.10
CA ALA A 324 10.49 1.06 -1.24
C ALA A 324 10.86 2.36 -1.99
N ALA A 325 11.23 2.25 -3.26
CA ALA A 325 11.63 3.38 -4.09
C ALA A 325 10.45 4.14 -4.73
N ASP A 326 9.24 3.59 -4.74
CA ASP A 326 8.07 4.22 -5.38
C ASP A 326 7.77 5.61 -4.78
N LEU A 327 8.08 5.80 -3.50
CA LEU A 327 7.90 7.07 -2.81
C LEU A 327 8.62 8.25 -3.48
N TRP A 328 9.72 8.01 -4.17
CA TRP A 328 10.45 9.05 -4.91
C TRP A 328 10.53 8.81 -6.42
N GLU A 329 10.57 7.56 -6.88
CA GLU A 329 10.68 7.29 -8.31
C GLU A 329 9.41 7.65 -9.08
N LEU A 330 8.22 7.35 -8.53
CA LEU A 330 6.97 7.62 -9.22
C LEU A 330 6.64 9.11 -9.30
N PRO A 331 6.75 9.94 -8.23
CA PRO A 331 6.58 11.39 -8.35
C PRO A 331 7.56 12.05 -9.33
N LEU A 332 8.83 11.60 -9.35
CA LEU A 332 9.81 12.09 -10.31
C LEU A 332 9.48 11.67 -11.74
N LEU A 333 9.02 10.45 -11.95
CA LEU A 333 8.56 10.00 -13.26
C LEU A 333 7.37 10.83 -13.75
N ILE A 334 6.36 11.06 -12.90
CA ILE A 334 5.19 11.89 -13.21
C ILE A 334 5.62 13.29 -13.66
N ARG A 335 6.64 13.87 -13.02
CA ARG A 335 7.19 15.18 -13.39
C ARG A 335 7.78 15.21 -14.81
N THR A 336 8.20 14.07 -15.36
CA THR A 336 8.75 13.95 -16.72
C THR A 336 7.70 13.65 -17.79
N LEU A 337 6.46 13.38 -17.40
CA LEU A 337 5.37 13.10 -18.34
C LEU A 337 5.05 14.36 -19.19
N PRO A 338 4.48 14.16 -20.39
CA PRO A 338 4.21 15.28 -21.31
C PRO A 338 2.99 16.11 -20.91
N ALA A 339 2.86 16.40 -19.61
CA ALA A 339 1.86 17.27 -19.01
C ALA A 339 2.47 18.01 -17.82
N SER A 340 1.95 19.18 -17.50
CA SER A 340 2.43 19.96 -16.35
C SER A 340 1.51 19.70 -15.16
N TYR A 341 2.07 19.18 -14.08
CA TYR A 341 1.32 18.79 -12.90
C TYR A 341 1.85 19.47 -11.62
N ASN A 342 0.93 19.87 -10.74
CA ASN A 342 1.22 20.09 -9.33
C ASN A 342 1.14 18.75 -8.60
N ILE A 343 2.14 18.43 -7.78
CA ILE A 343 2.27 17.13 -7.11
C ILE A 343 1.85 17.25 -5.63
N TYR A 344 0.95 16.37 -5.22
CA TYR A 344 0.47 16.25 -3.84
C TYR A 344 0.66 14.83 -3.33
N ILE A 345 0.85 14.65 -2.02
CA ILE A 345 0.92 13.34 -1.38
C ILE A 345 -0.07 13.32 -0.21
N ARG A 346 -0.86 12.25 -0.13
CA ARG A 346 -1.74 11.96 1.01
C ARG A 346 -1.53 10.50 1.45
N HIS A 347 -1.83 10.24 2.70
CA HIS A 347 -1.68 8.92 3.31
C HIS A 347 -2.97 8.51 4.00
N TYR A 348 -3.35 7.21 3.96
CA TYR A 348 -4.69 6.77 4.32
C TYR A 348 -4.72 5.58 5.30
N ALA A 349 -3.57 5.12 5.80
CA ALA A 349 -3.51 3.94 6.66
C ALA A 349 -2.54 4.09 7.84
N ASN A 350 -2.69 3.23 8.84
CA ASN A 350 -1.78 3.14 9.97
C ASN A 350 -0.59 2.22 9.64
N GLY A 351 0.26 2.63 8.71
CA GLY A 351 1.42 1.83 8.25
C GLY A 351 1.98 2.38 6.95
N LEU A 352 2.90 1.67 6.29
CA LEU A 352 3.57 2.15 5.06
C LEU A 352 2.76 1.89 3.78
N HIS A 353 1.56 1.35 3.86
CA HIS A 353 0.64 1.16 2.74
C HIS A 353 -0.30 2.36 2.59
N GLU A 354 -1.04 2.42 1.50
CA GLU A 354 -2.05 3.44 1.19
C GLU A 354 -1.50 4.88 1.14
N THR A 355 -0.30 5.06 0.58
CA THR A 355 0.22 6.39 0.23
C THR A 355 -0.03 6.66 -1.24
N VAL A 356 -0.67 7.78 -1.55
CA VAL A 356 -1.07 8.15 -2.91
C VAL A 356 -0.42 9.48 -3.31
N CYS A 357 0.18 9.48 -4.51
CA CYS A 357 0.65 10.67 -5.21
C CYS A 357 -0.44 11.16 -6.15
N TYR A 358 -0.89 12.41 -5.95
CA TYR A 358 -1.83 13.07 -6.85
C TYR A 358 -1.08 14.07 -7.73
N ALA A 359 -1.43 14.06 -9.01
CA ALA A 359 -0.90 15.00 -10.00
C ALA A 359 -2.08 15.69 -10.71
N ILE A 360 -2.17 17.04 -10.51
CA ILE A 360 -3.31 17.85 -10.91
C ILE A 360 -2.82 19.06 -11.70
#